data_da7a8139d1eaf30d9291b37b33adc4bd
#
_entry.id   da7a8139d1eaf30d9291b37b33adc4bd
#
_cell.length_a   1.000
_cell.length_b   1.000
_cell.length_c   1.000
_cell.angle_alpha   90.00
_cell.angle_beta   90.00
_cell.angle_gamma   90.00
#
_symmetry.space_group_name_H-M   'P 1'
#
loop_
_entity.id
_entity.type
_entity.pdbx_description
1 polymer ?
#
loop_
_entity_poly.entity_id
_entity_poly.type
_entity_poly.pdbx_seq_one_letter_code
_entity_poly.pdbx_strand_id
1 'polypeptide(L)'
;MTANKTVSLVLGSGAARGLAHIGVIDWLEEHGYRIASVAGASMGALVGGIYAAGKLDSYRNWVVALDRSDVLRVLDLAFSSEGLIKGDRLIETLKLMVGEHTIEELPITYTAVA
;
A
#
# COMPACT_ATOMS: atom_id res chain seq x y z
N MET A 1 8.91 -30.97 5.58
CA MET A 1 7.97 -30.10 6.25
C MET A 1 8.45 -28.67 6.16
N THR A 2 7.62 -27.81 5.65
CA THR A 2 7.95 -26.40 5.59
C THR A 2 7.79 -25.76 6.97
N ALA A 3 8.77 -24.99 7.38
CA ALA A 3 8.64 -24.17 8.57
C ALA A 3 7.44 -23.22 8.43
N ASN A 4 6.75 -22.95 9.53
CA ASN A 4 5.66 -21.99 9.53
C ASN A 4 6.23 -20.57 9.41
N LYS A 5 6.23 -20.04 8.20
CA LYS A 5 6.74 -18.71 7.89
C LYS A 5 5.61 -17.68 7.95
N THR A 6 5.10 -17.45 9.13
CA THR A 6 4.06 -16.45 9.36
C THR A 6 4.68 -15.19 9.98
N VAL A 7 4.41 -14.03 9.41
CA VAL A 7 4.97 -12.76 9.86
C VAL A 7 3.89 -11.72 10.08
N SER A 8 4.15 -10.79 10.97
CA SER A 8 3.42 -9.54 11.10
C SER A 8 4.31 -8.46 10.50
N LEU A 9 3.78 -7.74 9.51
CA LEU A 9 4.56 -6.79 8.74
C LEU A 9 4.29 -5.37 9.20
N VAL A 10 5.34 -4.60 9.43
CA VAL A 10 5.24 -3.17 9.75
C VAL A 10 5.92 -2.38 8.64
N LEU A 11 5.17 -1.47 8.04
CA LEU A 11 5.63 -0.67 6.92
C LEU A 11 5.78 0.79 7.35
N GLY A 12 7.01 1.28 7.30
CA GLY A 12 7.30 2.66 7.66
C GLY A 12 6.90 3.67 6.59
N SER A 13 7.06 4.92 6.91
CA SER A 13 6.90 6.05 5.99
C SER A 13 7.98 6.01 4.91
N GLY A 14 7.98 6.98 4.02
CA GLY A 14 9.01 7.09 3.00
C GLY A 14 8.56 7.84 1.75
N ALA A 15 7.38 8.39 1.75
CA ALA A 15 6.81 9.07 0.59
C ALA A 15 6.98 8.20 -0.67
N ALA A 16 7.54 8.73 -1.75
CA ALA A 16 7.75 7.97 -2.98
C ALA A 16 8.59 6.70 -2.77
N ARG A 17 9.55 6.74 -1.85
CA ARG A 17 10.39 5.59 -1.53
C ARG A 17 9.61 4.46 -0.87
N GLY A 18 8.47 4.76 -0.27
CA GLY A 18 7.57 3.76 0.31
C GLY A 18 7.02 2.78 -0.71
N LEU A 19 7.10 3.08 -2.00
CA LEU A 19 6.74 2.14 -3.05
C LEU A 19 7.63 0.89 -3.03
N ALA A 20 8.82 0.97 -2.42
CA ALA A 20 9.67 -0.19 -2.23
C ALA A 20 9.01 -1.27 -1.36
N HIS A 21 8.03 -0.91 -0.54
CA HIS A 21 7.25 -1.87 0.26
C HIS A 21 6.57 -2.92 -0.62
N ILE A 22 6.18 -2.55 -1.84
CA ILE A 22 5.57 -3.50 -2.79
C ILE A 22 6.54 -4.64 -3.08
N GLY A 23 7.81 -4.30 -3.34
CA GLY A 23 8.85 -5.29 -3.61
C GLY A 23 9.12 -6.18 -2.40
N VAL A 24 9.10 -5.63 -1.20
CA VAL A 24 9.28 -6.41 0.03
C VAL A 24 8.14 -7.41 0.22
N ILE A 25 6.90 -6.99 0.02
CA ILE A 25 5.74 -7.88 0.12
C ILE A 25 5.83 -8.99 -0.94
N ASP A 26 6.16 -8.64 -2.18
CA ASP A 26 6.33 -9.61 -3.25
C ASP A 26 7.39 -10.64 -2.90
N TRP A 27 8.53 -10.20 -2.39
CA TRP A 27 9.61 -11.10 -2.01
C TRP A 27 9.17 -12.08 -0.91
N LEU A 28 8.47 -11.55 0.10
CA LEU A 28 7.98 -12.39 1.21
C LEU A 28 7.02 -13.47 0.70
N GLU A 29 6.07 -13.09 -0.15
CA GLU A 29 5.10 -14.05 -0.69
C GLU A 29 5.76 -15.08 -1.60
N GLU A 30 6.71 -14.65 -2.45
CA GLU A 30 7.44 -15.54 -3.34
C GLU A 30 8.29 -16.55 -2.59
N HIS A 31 8.71 -16.23 -1.36
CA HIS A 31 9.54 -17.10 -0.53
C HIS A 31 8.74 -17.87 0.51
N GLY A 32 7.42 -17.93 0.36
CA GLY A 32 6.56 -18.76 1.18
C GLY A 32 6.18 -18.16 2.54
N TYR A 33 6.40 -16.87 2.72
CA TYR A 33 5.97 -16.21 3.94
C TYR A 33 4.47 -15.86 3.86
N ARG A 34 3.77 -16.13 4.95
CA ARG A 34 2.38 -15.72 5.11
C ARG A 34 2.33 -14.43 5.94
N ILE A 35 1.77 -13.38 5.39
CA ILE A 35 1.61 -12.12 6.09
C ILE A 35 0.25 -12.15 6.80
N ALA A 36 0.29 -12.31 8.11
CA ALA A 36 -0.92 -12.47 8.93
C ALA A 36 -1.54 -11.13 9.32
N SER A 37 -0.71 -10.09 9.45
CA SER A 37 -1.17 -8.75 9.82
C SER A 37 -0.23 -7.70 9.24
N VAL A 38 -0.75 -6.52 9.01
CA VAL A 38 0.01 -5.37 8.50
C VAL A 38 -0.31 -4.14 9.33
N ALA A 39 0.71 -3.42 9.71
CA ALA A 39 0.59 -2.08 10.28
C ALA A 39 1.44 -1.14 9.45
N GLY A 40 0.96 0.06 9.19
CA GLY A 40 1.71 1.01 8.36
C GLY A 40 1.48 2.45 8.75
N ALA A 41 2.47 3.28 8.41
CA ALA A 41 2.44 4.72 8.61
C ALA A 41 2.67 5.43 7.28
N SER A 42 1.89 6.48 6.99
CA SER A 42 2.01 7.28 5.76
C SER A 42 1.93 6.38 4.52
N MET A 43 2.94 6.38 3.66
CA MET A 43 2.99 5.52 2.47
C MET A 43 2.89 4.04 2.84
N GLY A 44 3.47 3.64 3.98
CA GLY A 44 3.34 2.27 4.47
C GLY A 44 1.90 1.91 4.82
N ALA A 45 1.12 2.86 5.33
CA ALA A 45 -0.31 2.65 5.57
C ALA A 45 -1.06 2.46 4.26
N LEU A 46 -0.75 3.25 3.24
CA LEU A 46 -1.39 3.14 1.93
C LEU A 46 -1.11 1.78 1.30
N VAL A 47 0.16 1.42 1.16
CA VAL A 47 0.56 0.14 0.56
C VAL A 47 0.01 -1.04 1.38
N GLY A 48 0.13 -0.95 2.70
CA GLY A 48 -0.35 -2.00 3.61
C GLY A 48 -1.85 -2.20 3.53
N GLY A 49 -2.61 -1.11 3.48
CA GLY A 49 -4.07 -1.17 3.36
C GLY A 49 -4.53 -1.76 2.03
N ILE A 50 -3.88 -1.38 0.95
CA ILE A 50 -4.16 -1.93 -0.38
C ILE A 50 -3.85 -3.43 -0.42
N TYR A 51 -2.73 -3.82 0.17
CA TYR A 51 -2.37 -5.23 0.30
C TYR A 51 -3.38 -6.00 1.14
N ALA A 52 -3.76 -5.46 2.30
CA ALA A 52 -4.73 -6.09 3.19
C ALA A 52 -6.10 -6.27 2.53
N ALA A 53 -6.46 -5.37 1.63
CA ALA A 53 -7.69 -5.47 0.84
C ALA A 53 -7.58 -6.46 -0.34
N GLY A 54 -6.41 -7.05 -0.57
CA GLY A 54 -6.19 -8.01 -1.66
C GLY A 54 -6.04 -7.36 -3.03
N LYS A 55 -5.66 -6.09 -3.09
CA LYS A 55 -5.62 -5.31 -4.34
C LYS A 55 -4.22 -4.82 -4.71
N LEU A 56 -3.18 -5.42 -4.14
CA LEU A 56 -1.81 -4.97 -4.41
C LEU A 56 -1.43 -5.13 -5.88
N ASP A 57 -1.91 -6.19 -6.55
CA ASP A 57 -1.61 -6.41 -7.97
C ASP A 57 -2.14 -5.27 -8.83
N SER A 58 -3.37 -4.84 -8.60
CA SER A 58 -3.98 -3.72 -9.33
C SER A 58 -3.19 -2.43 -9.09
N TYR A 59 -2.80 -2.19 -7.85
CA TYR A 59 -2.02 -1.01 -7.49
C TYR A 59 -0.64 -1.03 -8.13
N ARG A 60 0.05 -2.18 -8.08
CA ARG A 60 1.36 -2.36 -8.72
C ARG A 60 1.29 -2.08 -10.21
N ASN A 61 0.29 -2.63 -10.90
CA ASN A 61 0.12 -2.42 -12.33
C ASN A 61 -0.11 -0.94 -12.66
N TRP A 62 -0.90 -0.26 -11.84
CA TRP A 62 -1.13 1.17 -12.01
C TRP A 62 0.15 1.99 -11.81
N VAL A 63 0.91 1.70 -10.76
CA VAL A 63 2.17 2.40 -10.45
C VAL A 63 3.20 2.17 -11.55
N VAL A 64 3.34 0.94 -12.03
CA VAL A 64 4.30 0.60 -13.08
C VAL A 64 3.96 1.28 -14.41
N ALA A 65 2.68 1.53 -14.67
CA ALA A 65 2.23 2.22 -15.87
C ALA A 65 2.54 3.73 -15.84
N LEU A 66 2.80 4.30 -14.66
CA LEU A 66 3.20 5.70 -14.51
C LEU A 66 4.71 5.83 -14.75
N ASP A 67 5.15 6.92 -15.36
CA ASP A 67 6.58 7.19 -15.38
C ASP A 67 7.03 7.73 -14.02
N ARG A 68 8.33 7.79 -13.82
CA ARG A 68 8.91 8.17 -12.53
C ARG A 68 8.50 9.57 -12.08
N SER A 69 8.43 10.53 -13.01
CA SER A 69 8.06 11.90 -12.69
C SER A 69 6.58 12.02 -12.33
N ASP A 70 5.73 11.24 -12.98
CA ASP A 70 4.30 11.19 -12.67
C ASP A 70 4.07 10.64 -11.25
N VAL A 71 4.78 9.57 -10.89
CA VAL A 71 4.69 8.98 -9.55
C VAL A 71 5.11 10.00 -8.50
N LEU A 72 6.25 10.65 -8.69
CA LEU A 72 6.75 11.65 -7.76
C LEU A 72 5.78 12.81 -7.61
N ARG A 73 5.23 13.30 -8.72
CA ARG A 73 4.29 14.41 -8.70
C ARG A 73 3.00 14.03 -7.97
N VAL A 74 2.45 12.88 -8.27
CA VAL A 74 1.21 12.40 -7.63
C VAL A 74 1.40 12.26 -6.12
N LEU A 75 2.51 11.67 -5.70
CA LEU A 75 2.77 11.45 -4.28
C LEU A 75 3.10 12.74 -3.54
N ASP A 76 3.88 13.63 -4.17
CA ASP A 76 4.19 14.95 -3.59
C ASP A 76 2.92 15.78 -3.39
N LEU A 77 2.01 15.76 -4.35
CA LEU A 77 0.73 16.46 -4.25
C LEU A 77 -0.16 15.83 -3.17
N ALA A 78 -0.17 14.51 -3.06
CA ALA A 78 -1.00 13.81 -2.08
C ALA A 78 -0.56 14.08 -0.64
N PHE A 79 0.73 14.32 -0.41
CA PHE A 79 1.29 14.51 0.93
C PHE A 79 1.70 15.96 1.23
N SER A 80 1.38 16.91 0.34
CA SER A 80 1.65 18.33 0.57
C SER A 80 0.39 19.05 1.06
N SER A 81 0.57 20.24 1.63
CA SER A 81 -0.57 21.07 2.06
C SER A 81 -1.46 21.49 0.89
N GLU A 82 -0.89 21.67 -0.28
CA GLU A 82 -1.65 21.94 -1.50
C GLU A 82 -2.34 20.68 -2.03
N GLY A 83 -1.84 19.52 -1.67
CA GLY A 83 -2.35 18.23 -2.08
C GLY A 83 -3.70 17.88 -1.49
N LEU A 84 -4.12 18.55 -0.41
CA LEU A 84 -5.45 18.32 0.18
C LEU A 84 -6.58 18.58 -0.82
N ILE A 85 -6.40 19.55 -1.73
CA ILE A 85 -7.41 19.86 -2.75
C ILE A 85 -7.26 18.98 -3.98
N LYS A 86 -6.03 18.67 -4.38
CA LYS A 86 -5.72 17.88 -5.59
C LYS A 86 -5.65 16.38 -5.31
N GLY A 87 -5.52 16.01 -4.05
CA GLY A 87 -5.48 14.62 -3.62
C GLY A 87 -6.79 13.88 -3.81
N ASP A 88 -7.90 14.60 -3.99
CA ASP A 88 -9.21 13.99 -4.22
C ASP A 88 -9.21 13.06 -5.43
N ARG A 89 -8.51 13.43 -6.50
CA ARG A 89 -8.40 12.59 -7.70
C ARG A 89 -7.65 11.29 -7.43
N LEU A 90 -6.60 11.38 -6.63
CA LEU A 90 -5.85 10.20 -6.22
C LEU A 90 -6.72 9.28 -5.37
N ILE A 91 -7.44 9.84 -4.42
CA ILE A 91 -8.34 9.08 -3.55
C ILE A 91 -9.44 8.41 -4.38
N GLU A 92 -10.04 9.12 -5.33
CA GLU A 92 -11.04 8.55 -6.22
C GLU A 92 -10.49 7.39 -7.05
N THR A 93 -9.28 7.56 -7.60
CA THR A 93 -8.62 6.51 -8.38
C THR A 93 -8.38 5.28 -7.51
N LEU A 94 -7.91 5.48 -6.28
CA LEU A 94 -7.67 4.39 -5.35
C LEU A 94 -8.97 3.70 -4.95
N LYS A 95 -10.05 4.46 -4.74
CA LYS A 95 -11.37 3.88 -4.44
C LYS A 95 -11.89 3.01 -5.57
N LEU A 96 -11.73 3.44 -6.81
CA LEU A 96 -12.12 2.64 -7.98
C LEU A 96 -11.32 1.35 -8.06
N MET A 97 -10.05 1.40 -7.68
CA MET A 97 -9.15 0.26 -7.75
C MET A 97 -9.36 -0.73 -6.60
N VAL A 98 -9.51 -0.22 -5.39
CA VAL A 98 -9.55 -1.00 -4.16
C VAL A 98 -10.97 -1.31 -3.71
N GLY A 99 -11.92 -0.43 -4.01
CA GLY A 99 -13.29 -0.48 -3.50
C GLY A 99 -13.38 0.19 -2.13
N GLU A 100 -14.57 0.20 -1.57
CA GLU A 100 -14.81 0.75 -0.25
C GLU A 100 -14.93 -0.40 0.76
N HIS A 101 -14.10 -0.35 1.78
CA HIS A 101 -14.05 -1.36 2.83
C HIS A 101 -13.88 -0.70 4.19
N THR A 102 -14.45 -1.30 5.21
CA THR A 102 -14.05 -0.99 6.57
C THR A 102 -12.80 -1.81 6.91
N ILE A 103 -12.01 -1.34 7.86
CA ILE A 103 -10.81 -2.07 8.30
C ILE A 103 -11.19 -3.46 8.82
N GLU A 104 -12.33 -3.57 9.50
CA GLU A 104 -12.82 -4.82 10.07
C GLU A 104 -13.19 -5.87 9.02
N GLU A 105 -13.53 -5.43 7.80
CA GLU A 105 -13.89 -6.33 6.69
C GLU A 105 -12.69 -6.89 5.95
N LEU A 106 -11.50 -6.30 6.13
CA LEU A 106 -10.34 -6.69 5.36
C LEU A 106 -9.91 -8.13 5.66
N PRO A 107 -9.52 -8.91 4.63
CA PRO A 107 -9.07 -10.29 4.82
C PRO A 107 -7.86 -10.45 5.74
N ILE A 108 -7.05 -9.40 5.86
CA ILE A 108 -5.85 -9.39 6.68
C ILE A 108 -6.00 -8.31 7.73
N THR A 109 -5.62 -8.59 8.97
CA THR A 109 -5.64 -7.62 10.06
C THR A 109 -4.75 -6.43 9.71
N TYR A 110 -5.32 -5.23 9.77
CA TYR A 110 -4.66 -4.02 9.33
C TYR A 110 -4.77 -2.90 10.35
N THR A 111 -3.67 -2.18 10.54
CA THR A 111 -3.60 -1.00 11.40
C THR A 111 -2.93 0.14 10.64
N ALA A 112 -3.61 1.28 10.57
CA ALA A 112 -3.03 2.50 10.01
C ALA A 112 -2.62 3.42 11.15
N VAL A 113 -1.41 3.94 11.05
CA VAL A 113 -0.86 4.90 12.01
C VAL A 113 -0.81 6.27 11.33
N ALA A 114 -1.36 7.25 11.96
CA ALA A 114 -1.38 8.63 11.45
C ALA A 114 -0.01 9.30 11.59
#